data_a28ff724802c056f03d8d73331d3d3cc
#
_entry.id   a28ff724802c056f03d8d73331d3d3cc
#
_cell.length_a   1.000
_cell.length_b   1.000
_cell.length_c   1.000
_cell.angle_alpha   90.00
_cell.angle_beta   90.00
_cell.angle_gamma   90.00
#
_symmetry.space_group_name_H-M   'P 1'
#
loop_
_entity.id
_entity.type
_entity.pdbx_description
1 polymer ?
#
loop_
_entity_poly.entity_id
_entity_poly.type
_entity_poly.pdbx_seq_one_letter_code
_entity_poly.pdbx_strand_id
1 'polypeptide(L)'
;MNAHQTPRPPGIRRTWLFVPGNHAEAHAVALQSGADAIVADLEEMTSPQDRPQARERIVTLLREAARAGTVGSVRINKLEHDGHADLEGVMPGTPRAIFLPHAESTAQLAALDDALAVIERKLGIPAGSTEVVPVIESAKGLVNLGALLQVGARIKCCMLAVEDLAANLGARRTPGGHELLYARSRFLIECIAAGCVPIDLPCTYRSAQVLGQDLDLSTQLGFASKSVVFPEHVPTIHRALTPSAEDVQAARALVDAHAVQLANPSSAGSEWIDYPERNNAQRLIARDAVLRAFEESGNA
;
A
#
# COMPACT_ATOMS: atom_id res chain seq x y z
N MET A 1 20.60 -14.58 18.80
CA MET A 1 19.14 -14.46 18.73
C MET A 1 18.88 -13.08 18.16
N ASN A 2 18.69 -12.99 16.84
CA ASN A 2 18.32 -11.70 16.24
C ASN A 2 16.89 -11.39 16.67
N ALA A 3 16.70 -10.26 17.34
CA ALA A 3 15.37 -9.74 17.60
C ALA A 3 14.66 -9.64 16.24
N HIS A 4 13.56 -10.37 16.07
CA HIS A 4 12.73 -10.22 14.90
C HIS A 4 12.18 -8.78 14.95
N GLN A 5 12.65 -7.95 14.04
CA GLN A 5 12.09 -6.61 13.88
C GLN A 5 10.60 -6.76 13.58
N THR A 6 9.78 -6.02 14.30
CA THR A 6 8.33 -6.01 14.08
C THR A 6 8.06 -5.45 12.69
N PRO A 7 7.36 -6.17 11.80
CA PRO A 7 7.11 -5.66 10.46
C PRO A 7 6.27 -4.38 10.52
N ARG A 8 6.60 -3.41 9.64
CA ARG A 8 5.89 -2.12 9.56
C ARG A 8 4.38 -2.33 9.40
N PRO A 9 3.54 -1.77 10.31
CA PRO A 9 2.09 -1.90 10.25
C PRO A 9 1.48 -1.34 8.96
N PRO A 10 0.35 -1.89 8.46
CA PRO A 10 -0.27 -1.45 7.21
C PRO A 10 -0.49 0.06 7.11
N GLY A 11 -1.01 0.70 8.17
CA GLY A 11 -1.36 2.13 8.19
C GLY A 11 -0.18 3.09 8.05
N ILE A 12 1.05 2.62 8.17
CA ILE A 12 2.26 3.44 8.04
C ILE A 12 3.21 2.98 6.93
N ARG A 13 2.77 2.08 6.03
CA ARG A 13 3.50 1.73 4.81
C ARG A 13 3.19 2.77 3.75
N ARG A 14 4.11 3.72 3.54
CA ARG A 14 3.95 4.84 2.61
C ARG A 14 4.20 4.44 1.16
N THR A 15 5.12 3.49 0.94
CA THR A 15 5.57 3.06 -0.39
C THR A 15 5.56 1.55 -0.55
N TRP A 16 5.10 1.09 -1.73
CA TRP A 16 5.13 -0.30 -2.17
C TRP A 16 5.86 -0.35 -3.50
N LEU A 17 7.15 -0.65 -3.47
CA LEU A 17 8.01 -0.65 -4.66
C LEU A 17 7.90 -1.99 -5.39
N PHE A 18 7.38 -1.94 -6.61
CA PHE A 18 7.29 -3.10 -7.50
C PHE A 18 8.61 -3.35 -8.23
N VAL A 19 9.01 -4.62 -8.28
CA VAL A 19 10.23 -5.07 -8.96
C VAL A 19 9.99 -6.38 -9.70
N PRO A 20 10.64 -6.62 -10.86
CA PRO A 20 10.55 -7.90 -11.56
C PRO A 20 11.04 -9.05 -10.67
N GLY A 21 10.32 -10.19 -10.68
CA GLY A 21 10.67 -11.33 -9.82
C GLY A 21 11.99 -12.01 -10.20
N ASN A 22 12.43 -11.90 -11.45
CA ASN A 22 13.62 -12.57 -11.99
C ASN A 22 14.89 -11.70 -12.03
N HIS A 23 14.86 -10.43 -11.59
CA HIS A 23 15.94 -9.46 -11.82
C HIS A 23 16.71 -9.12 -10.53
N ALA A 24 17.84 -9.83 -10.29
CA ALA A 24 18.63 -9.71 -9.07
C ALA A 24 19.15 -8.28 -8.79
N GLU A 25 19.56 -7.54 -9.85
CA GLU A 25 20.03 -6.15 -9.70
C GLU A 25 18.90 -5.22 -9.26
N ALA A 26 17.68 -5.40 -9.80
CA ALA A 26 16.51 -4.64 -9.36
C ALA A 26 16.16 -4.95 -7.89
N HIS A 27 16.31 -6.19 -7.44
CA HIS A 27 16.15 -6.58 -6.05
C HIS A 27 17.14 -5.85 -5.13
N ALA A 28 18.43 -5.81 -5.51
CA ALA A 28 19.46 -5.10 -4.74
C ALA A 28 19.17 -3.59 -4.65
N VAL A 29 18.75 -2.96 -5.76
CA VAL A 29 18.35 -1.55 -5.80
C VAL A 29 17.13 -1.31 -4.91
N ALA A 30 16.14 -2.18 -4.95
CA ALA A 30 14.94 -2.05 -4.13
C ALA A 30 15.24 -2.12 -2.64
N LEU A 31 16.09 -3.05 -2.20
CA LEU A 31 16.53 -3.17 -0.81
C LEU A 31 17.27 -1.92 -0.30
N GLN A 32 17.93 -1.17 -1.20
CA GLN A 32 18.65 0.06 -0.87
C GLN A 32 17.80 1.33 -1.05
N SER A 33 16.60 1.22 -1.63
CA SER A 33 15.76 2.37 -1.98
C SER A 33 15.15 3.09 -0.77
N GLY A 34 15.11 2.42 0.38
CA GLY A 34 14.41 2.89 1.57
C GLY A 34 12.88 2.73 1.48
N ALA A 35 12.35 1.99 0.51
CA ALA A 35 10.91 1.72 0.42
C ALA A 35 10.40 0.97 1.67
N ASP A 36 9.22 1.35 2.17
CA ASP A 36 8.60 0.70 3.33
C ASP A 36 8.19 -0.76 3.02
N ALA A 37 7.85 -1.03 1.75
CA ALA A 37 7.53 -2.37 1.26
C ALA A 37 8.08 -2.58 -0.15
N ILE A 38 8.50 -3.82 -0.44
CA ILE A 38 8.89 -4.28 -1.78
C ILE A 38 7.88 -5.34 -2.22
N VAL A 39 7.43 -5.24 -3.46
CA VAL A 39 6.52 -6.20 -4.10
C VAL A 39 7.25 -6.85 -5.27
N ALA A 40 7.68 -8.09 -5.10
CA ALA A 40 8.21 -8.88 -6.20
C ALA A 40 7.06 -9.31 -7.13
N ASP A 41 7.19 -9.03 -8.40
CA ASP A 41 6.12 -9.23 -9.34
C ASP A 41 6.35 -10.45 -10.22
N LEU A 42 5.46 -11.43 -10.13
CA LEU A 42 5.42 -12.64 -10.97
C LEU A 42 4.42 -12.54 -12.11
N GLU A 43 3.63 -11.48 -12.13
CA GLU A 43 2.56 -11.32 -13.14
C GLU A 43 3.08 -10.58 -14.38
N GLU A 44 3.03 -9.25 -14.44
CA GLU A 44 3.37 -8.49 -15.63
C GLU A 44 4.88 -8.27 -15.83
N MET A 45 5.63 -8.11 -14.74
CA MET A 45 7.06 -7.80 -14.81
C MET A 45 7.93 -9.05 -14.93
N THR A 46 7.34 -10.25 -14.98
CA THR A 46 8.08 -11.52 -15.12
C THR A 46 7.44 -12.40 -16.19
N SER A 47 8.21 -12.69 -17.24
CA SER A 47 7.72 -13.52 -18.34
C SER A 47 7.39 -14.94 -17.86
N PRO A 48 6.41 -15.64 -18.46
CA PRO A 48 6.02 -16.98 -18.03
C PRO A 48 7.17 -17.98 -17.94
N GLN A 49 8.11 -17.93 -18.88
CA GLN A 49 9.29 -18.81 -18.90
C GLN A 49 10.26 -18.56 -17.75
N ASP A 50 10.30 -17.35 -17.19
CA ASP A 50 11.20 -16.98 -16.12
C ASP A 50 10.61 -17.22 -14.71
N ARG A 51 9.29 -17.40 -14.60
CA ARG A 51 8.57 -17.56 -13.32
C ARG A 51 9.14 -18.67 -12.42
N PRO A 52 9.49 -19.86 -12.91
CA PRO A 52 10.09 -20.89 -12.04
C PRO A 52 11.35 -20.43 -11.32
N GLN A 53 12.29 -19.80 -12.04
CA GLN A 53 13.51 -19.26 -11.45
C GLN A 53 13.24 -18.02 -10.58
N ALA A 54 12.27 -17.18 -10.97
CA ALA A 54 11.87 -16.00 -10.22
C ALA A 54 11.37 -16.37 -8.82
N ARG A 55 10.56 -17.43 -8.67
CA ARG A 55 10.05 -17.92 -7.38
C ARG A 55 11.18 -18.17 -6.38
N GLU A 56 12.26 -18.85 -6.81
CA GLU A 56 13.43 -19.12 -5.97
C GLU A 56 14.17 -17.83 -5.57
N ARG A 57 14.34 -16.89 -6.50
CA ARG A 57 14.98 -15.59 -6.24
C ARG A 57 14.16 -14.74 -5.30
N ILE A 58 12.84 -14.76 -5.42
CA ILE A 58 11.91 -14.05 -4.54
C ILE A 58 12.03 -14.54 -3.11
N VAL A 59 12.20 -15.84 -2.85
CA VAL A 59 12.43 -16.35 -1.50
C VAL A 59 13.68 -15.71 -0.87
N THR A 60 14.74 -15.52 -1.65
CA THR A 60 15.95 -14.83 -1.18
C THR A 60 15.66 -13.36 -0.89
N LEU A 61 15.02 -12.64 -1.83
CA LEU A 61 14.62 -11.24 -1.64
C LEU A 61 13.77 -11.04 -0.38
N LEU A 62 12.78 -11.90 -0.15
CA LEU A 62 11.90 -11.81 1.02
C LEU A 62 12.66 -11.94 2.34
N ARG A 63 13.64 -12.86 2.40
CA ARG A 63 14.51 -13.03 3.56
C ARG A 63 15.44 -11.83 3.80
N GLU A 64 15.95 -11.24 2.73
CA GLU A 64 16.80 -10.04 2.80
C GLU A 64 15.97 -8.82 3.21
N ALA A 65 14.78 -8.63 2.64
CA ALA A 65 13.84 -7.59 3.04
C ALA A 65 13.48 -7.68 4.53
N ALA A 66 13.19 -8.89 5.02
CA ALA A 66 12.91 -9.10 6.44
C ALA A 66 14.10 -8.76 7.36
N ARG A 67 15.35 -9.02 6.92
CA ARG A 67 16.56 -8.62 7.66
C ARG A 67 16.79 -7.11 7.66
N ALA A 68 16.38 -6.45 6.58
CA ALA A 68 16.48 -5.01 6.43
C ALA A 68 15.32 -4.24 7.10
N GLY A 69 14.35 -4.92 7.72
CA GLY A 69 13.16 -4.27 8.29
C GLY A 69 12.12 -3.82 7.25
N THR A 70 12.32 -4.17 5.98
CA THR A 70 11.42 -3.86 4.88
C THR A 70 10.34 -4.93 4.73
N VAL A 71 9.11 -4.51 4.43
CA VAL A 71 8.00 -5.45 4.21
C VAL A 71 8.17 -6.13 2.85
N GLY A 72 8.46 -7.44 2.85
CA GLY A 72 8.54 -8.26 1.63
C GLY A 72 7.16 -8.78 1.24
N SER A 73 6.78 -8.58 -0.02
CA SER A 73 5.48 -8.96 -0.57
C SER A 73 5.64 -9.50 -2.00
N VAL A 74 4.61 -10.19 -2.50
CA VAL A 74 4.65 -10.78 -3.85
C VAL A 74 3.32 -10.53 -4.56
N ARG A 75 3.36 -10.06 -5.81
CA ARG A 75 2.21 -10.13 -6.72
C ARG A 75 2.30 -11.44 -7.49
N ILE A 76 1.33 -12.32 -7.26
CA ILE A 76 1.21 -13.62 -7.92
C ILE A 76 0.37 -13.50 -9.19
N ASN A 77 0.37 -14.55 -10.01
CA ASN A 77 -0.61 -14.69 -11.09
C ASN A 77 -1.99 -15.08 -10.52
N LYS A 78 -3.06 -14.97 -11.33
CA LYS A 78 -4.37 -15.50 -10.97
C LYS A 78 -4.26 -16.98 -10.62
N LEU A 79 -5.06 -17.45 -9.66
CA LEU A 79 -5.03 -18.86 -9.24
C LEU A 79 -5.37 -19.83 -10.38
N GLU A 80 -6.23 -19.42 -11.31
CA GLU A 80 -6.60 -20.19 -12.51
C GLU A 80 -5.44 -20.35 -13.51
N HIS A 81 -4.34 -19.59 -13.31
CA HIS A 81 -3.13 -19.67 -14.11
C HIS A 81 -1.98 -20.23 -13.25
N ASP A 82 -0.86 -19.51 -13.16
CA ASP A 82 0.32 -19.92 -12.38
C ASP A 82 0.21 -19.64 -10.87
N GLY A 83 -0.87 -19.01 -10.39
CA GLY A 83 -0.96 -18.51 -9.02
C GLY A 83 -0.75 -19.55 -7.93
N HIS A 84 -1.22 -20.81 -8.12
CA HIS A 84 -0.95 -21.88 -7.17
C HIS A 84 0.54 -22.25 -7.13
N ALA A 85 1.20 -22.33 -8.28
CA ALA A 85 2.63 -22.60 -8.38
C ALA A 85 3.46 -21.42 -7.82
N ASP A 86 2.98 -20.19 -7.99
CA ASP A 86 3.58 -18.99 -7.40
C ASP A 86 3.54 -19.07 -5.87
N LEU A 87 2.37 -19.35 -5.29
CA LEU A 87 2.22 -19.50 -3.85
C LEU A 87 3.16 -20.60 -3.29
N GLU A 88 3.15 -21.79 -3.89
CA GLU A 88 4.02 -22.89 -3.45
C GLU A 88 5.50 -22.51 -3.51
N GLY A 89 5.91 -21.76 -4.53
CA GLY A 89 7.29 -21.35 -4.75
C GLY A 89 7.76 -20.22 -3.83
N VAL A 90 6.90 -19.25 -3.48
CA VAL A 90 7.33 -18.05 -2.72
C VAL A 90 7.04 -18.12 -1.23
N MET A 91 6.05 -18.91 -0.79
CA MET A 91 5.67 -18.99 0.63
C MET A 91 6.79 -19.50 1.57
N PRO A 92 7.79 -20.31 1.13
CA PRO A 92 8.99 -20.60 1.93
C PRO A 92 9.83 -19.37 2.31
N GLY A 93 9.63 -18.24 1.61
CA GLY A 93 10.22 -16.94 1.94
C GLY A 93 9.42 -16.13 2.97
N THR A 94 8.26 -16.62 3.39
CA THR A 94 7.35 -15.97 4.34
C THR A 94 6.96 -14.53 3.96
N PRO A 95 6.39 -14.30 2.75
CA PRO A 95 5.94 -12.98 2.35
C PRO A 95 4.92 -12.42 3.35
N ARG A 96 5.03 -11.13 3.66
CA ARG A 96 4.06 -10.47 4.55
C ARG A 96 2.71 -10.29 3.89
N ALA A 97 2.69 -10.04 2.58
CA ALA A 97 1.45 -9.87 1.81
C ALA A 97 1.55 -10.53 0.43
N ILE A 98 0.42 -11.04 -0.02
CA ILE A 98 0.20 -11.54 -1.38
C ILE A 98 -0.76 -10.59 -2.09
N PHE A 99 -0.33 -10.05 -3.22
CA PHE A 99 -1.14 -9.24 -4.12
C PHE A 99 -1.85 -10.14 -5.12
N LEU A 100 -3.18 -10.06 -5.16
CA LEU A 100 -4.02 -10.79 -6.13
C LEU A 100 -4.42 -9.84 -7.26
N PRO A 101 -3.89 -10.00 -8.48
CA PRO A 101 -4.27 -9.19 -9.62
C PRO A 101 -5.71 -9.47 -10.06
N HIS A 102 -6.33 -8.50 -10.74
CA HIS A 102 -7.67 -8.57 -11.30
C HIS A 102 -8.73 -9.10 -10.31
N ALA A 103 -8.70 -8.58 -9.09
CA ALA A 103 -9.70 -8.94 -8.08
C ALA A 103 -11.08 -8.38 -8.46
N GLU A 104 -11.99 -9.27 -8.87
CA GLU A 104 -13.31 -8.90 -9.38
C GLU A 104 -14.47 -9.61 -8.66
N SER A 105 -14.19 -10.66 -7.89
CA SER A 105 -15.20 -11.42 -7.18
C SER A 105 -14.73 -11.88 -5.81
N THR A 106 -15.68 -12.01 -4.89
CA THR A 106 -15.42 -12.56 -3.54
C THR A 106 -14.92 -14.00 -3.60
N ALA A 107 -15.33 -14.76 -4.60
CA ALA A 107 -14.88 -16.15 -4.79
C ALA A 107 -13.37 -16.24 -5.06
N GLN A 108 -12.78 -15.30 -5.81
CA GLN A 108 -11.33 -15.28 -6.05
C GLN A 108 -10.57 -15.07 -4.75
N LEU A 109 -11.02 -14.14 -3.90
CA LEU A 109 -10.38 -13.84 -2.62
C LEU A 109 -10.56 -14.98 -1.59
N ALA A 110 -11.73 -15.62 -1.57
CA ALA A 110 -11.97 -16.79 -0.74
C ALA A 110 -11.08 -17.97 -1.16
N ALA A 111 -10.94 -18.24 -2.45
CA ALA A 111 -10.05 -19.27 -2.96
C ALA A 111 -8.57 -19.01 -2.59
N LEU A 112 -8.13 -17.74 -2.63
CA LEU A 112 -6.78 -17.37 -2.19
C LEU A 112 -6.61 -17.55 -0.67
N ASP A 113 -7.60 -17.19 0.14
CA ASP A 113 -7.56 -17.37 1.60
C ASP A 113 -7.45 -18.86 1.96
N ASP A 114 -8.23 -19.72 1.31
CA ASP A 114 -8.17 -21.18 1.47
C ASP A 114 -6.80 -21.74 1.07
N ALA A 115 -6.25 -21.33 -0.06
CA ALA A 115 -4.94 -21.76 -0.52
C ALA A 115 -3.83 -21.34 0.46
N LEU A 116 -3.86 -20.11 0.95
CA LEU A 116 -2.92 -19.62 1.97
C LEU A 116 -3.04 -20.38 3.27
N ALA A 117 -4.26 -20.67 3.75
CA ALA A 117 -4.47 -21.44 4.98
C ALA A 117 -3.88 -22.86 4.90
N VAL A 118 -3.97 -23.51 3.73
CA VAL A 118 -3.35 -24.82 3.48
C VAL A 118 -1.82 -24.74 3.51
N ILE A 119 -1.25 -23.76 2.80
CA ILE A 119 0.22 -23.62 2.70
C ILE A 119 0.83 -23.16 4.03
N GLU A 120 0.21 -22.21 4.74
CA GLU A 120 0.67 -21.78 6.07
C GLU A 120 0.76 -22.97 7.04
N ARG A 121 -0.28 -23.81 7.06
CA ARG A 121 -0.27 -25.05 7.88
C ARG A 121 0.85 -26.01 7.48
N LYS A 122 1.04 -26.23 6.17
CA LYS A 122 2.09 -27.12 5.64
C LYS A 122 3.49 -26.65 6.00
N LEU A 123 3.71 -25.34 6.03
CA LEU A 123 5.03 -24.74 6.30
C LEU A 123 5.24 -24.32 7.76
N GLY A 124 4.25 -24.51 8.64
CA GLY A 124 4.33 -24.08 10.03
C GLY A 124 4.32 -22.55 10.21
N ILE A 125 3.79 -21.82 9.23
CA ILE A 125 3.59 -20.37 9.29
C ILE A 125 2.33 -20.11 10.13
N PRO A 126 2.34 -19.10 11.01
CA PRO A 126 1.17 -18.78 11.81
C PRO A 126 -0.07 -18.54 10.94
N ALA A 127 -1.17 -19.19 11.27
CA ALA A 127 -2.41 -19.08 10.49
C ALA A 127 -2.88 -17.62 10.39
N GLY A 128 -3.19 -17.16 9.19
CA GLY A 128 -3.66 -15.80 8.95
C GLY A 128 -2.58 -14.71 9.00
N SER A 129 -1.30 -15.07 9.12
CA SER A 129 -0.21 -14.09 9.21
C SER A 129 0.14 -13.45 7.86
N THR A 130 -0.17 -14.12 6.74
CA THR A 130 0.02 -13.58 5.39
C THR A 130 -1.19 -12.71 5.03
N GLU A 131 -0.95 -11.44 4.77
CA GLU A 131 -1.97 -10.47 4.32
C GLU A 131 -2.35 -10.73 2.86
N VAL A 132 -3.57 -10.39 2.48
CA VAL A 132 -4.04 -10.38 1.09
C VAL A 132 -4.30 -8.95 0.67
N VAL A 133 -3.73 -8.55 -0.47
CA VAL A 133 -3.94 -7.23 -1.08
C VAL A 133 -4.63 -7.42 -2.43
N PRO A 134 -5.96 -7.20 -2.50
CA PRO A 134 -6.65 -7.18 -3.79
C PRO A 134 -6.14 -6.03 -4.65
N VAL A 135 -5.89 -6.29 -5.94
CA VAL A 135 -5.54 -5.25 -6.92
C VAL A 135 -6.78 -4.98 -7.78
N ILE A 136 -7.23 -3.73 -7.73
CA ILE A 136 -8.40 -3.24 -8.47
C ILE A 136 -7.91 -2.57 -9.74
N GLU A 137 -8.21 -3.19 -10.87
CA GLU A 137 -7.70 -2.78 -12.18
C GLU A 137 -8.73 -2.97 -13.29
N SER A 138 -10.01 -3.08 -12.90
CA SER A 138 -11.14 -3.11 -13.83
C SER A 138 -12.36 -2.39 -13.26
N ALA A 139 -13.26 -1.97 -14.14
CA ALA A 139 -14.55 -1.41 -13.76
C ALA A 139 -15.36 -2.38 -12.88
N LYS A 140 -15.32 -3.68 -13.21
CA LYS A 140 -16.00 -4.72 -12.43
C LYS A 140 -15.43 -4.86 -11.03
N GLY A 141 -14.09 -4.86 -10.88
CA GLY A 141 -13.44 -4.89 -9.58
C GLY A 141 -13.81 -3.66 -8.74
N LEU A 142 -13.82 -2.47 -9.35
CA LEU A 142 -14.20 -1.23 -8.67
C LEU A 142 -15.67 -1.20 -8.24
N VAL A 143 -16.59 -1.73 -9.07
CA VAL A 143 -18.02 -1.82 -8.70
C VAL A 143 -18.25 -2.79 -7.56
N ASN A 144 -17.49 -3.87 -7.48
CA ASN A 144 -17.64 -4.92 -6.46
C ASN A 144 -16.77 -4.65 -5.20
N LEU A 145 -16.01 -3.56 -5.16
CA LEU A 145 -14.97 -3.31 -4.15
C LEU A 145 -15.47 -3.45 -2.72
N GLY A 146 -16.63 -2.86 -2.39
CA GLY A 146 -17.19 -2.95 -1.04
C GLY A 146 -17.39 -4.41 -0.58
N ALA A 147 -17.87 -5.30 -1.46
CA ALA A 147 -18.03 -6.72 -1.17
C ALA A 147 -16.68 -7.44 -1.07
N LEU A 148 -15.72 -7.11 -1.93
CA LEU A 148 -14.38 -7.69 -1.93
C LEU A 148 -13.66 -7.44 -0.60
N LEU A 149 -13.76 -6.23 -0.06
CA LEU A 149 -13.09 -5.84 1.18
C LEU A 149 -13.67 -6.49 2.45
N GLN A 150 -14.82 -7.14 2.35
CA GLN A 150 -15.48 -7.84 3.47
C GLN A 150 -15.20 -9.36 3.51
N VAL A 151 -14.45 -9.92 2.55
CA VAL A 151 -14.26 -11.37 2.41
C VAL A 151 -13.51 -11.99 3.60
N GLY A 152 -12.52 -11.29 4.17
CA GLY A 152 -11.76 -11.90 5.26
C GLY A 152 -10.80 -10.97 6.00
N ALA A 153 -10.34 -11.44 7.15
CA ALA A 153 -9.49 -10.68 8.06
C ALA A 153 -8.05 -10.44 7.52
N ARG A 154 -7.63 -11.15 6.46
CA ARG A 154 -6.32 -10.96 5.82
C ARG A 154 -6.23 -9.67 5.01
N ILE A 155 -7.37 -9.10 4.58
CA ILE A 155 -7.40 -7.88 3.78
C ILE A 155 -7.21 -6.68 4.71
N LYS A 156 -6.00 -6.14 4.72
CA LYS A 156 -5.63 -4.92 5.48
C LYS A 156 -5.38 -3.73 4.57
N CYS A 157 -4.94 -4.02 3.35
CA CYS A 157 -4.67 -3.04 2.29
C CYS A 157 -5.37 -3.48 1.01
N CYS A 158 -5.67 -2.52 0.15
CA CYS A 158 -6.14 -2.75 -1.21
C CYS A 158 -5.42 -1.78 -2.16
N MET A 159 -5.10 -2.21 -3.37
CA MET A 159 -4.36 -1.40 -4.33
C MET A 159 -5.23 -1.06 -5.54
N LEU A 160 -5.11 0.19 -6.01
CA LEU A 160 -5.64 0.60 -7.32
C LEU A 160 -4.50 0.55 -8.34
N ALA A 161 -4.67 -0.20 -9.43
CA ALA A 161 -3.73 -0.23 -10.54
C ALA A 161 -4.20 0.70 -11.68
N VAL A 162 -3.26 1.26 -12.40
CA VAL A 162 -3.53 2.41 -13.27
C VAL A 162 -3.68 2.03 -14.74
N GLU A 163 -2.76 1.22 -15.27
CA GLU A 163 -2.71 0.99 -16.73
C GLU A 163 -3.85 0.06 -17.18
N ASP A 164 -4.06 -1.07 -16.47
CA ASP A 164 -5.13 -2.00 -16.79
C ASP A 164 -6.51 -1.40 -16.57
N LEU A 165 -6.70 -0.60 -15.51
CA LEU A 165 -7.96 0.09 -15.30
C LEU A 165 -8.24 1.08 -16.44
N ALA A 166 -7.25 1.87 -16.85
CA ALA A 166 -7.41 2.80 -17.96
C ALA A 166 -7.74 2.06 -19.26
N ALA A 167 -7.04 0.97 -19.54
CA ALA A 167 -7.30 0.12 -20.71
C ALA A 167 -8.70 -0.48 -20.66
N ASN A 168 -9.13 -1.01 -19.51
CA ASN A 168 -10.47 -1.57 -19.31
C ASN A 168 -11.60 -0.53 -19.51
N LEU A 169 -11.35 0.72 -19.12
CA LEU A 169 -12.30 1.83 -19.32
C LEU A 169 -12.24 2.42 -20.73
N GLY A 170 -11.28 2.02 -21.58
CA GLY A 170 -11.01 2.65 -22.86
C GLY A 170 -10.48 4.10 -22.71
N ALA A 171 -9.94 4.44 -21.56
CA ALA A 171 -9.48 5.79 -21.26
C ALA A 171 -8.04 6.01 -21.80
N ARG A 172 -7.78 7.23 -22.28
CA ARG A 172 -6.44 7.64 -22.70
C ARG A 172 -5.68 8.18 -21.49
N ARG A 173 -4.57 7.57 -21.14
CA ARG A 173 -3.70 8.02 -20.05
C ARG A 173 -3.10 9.40 -20.32
N THR A 174 -3.15 10.24 -19.29
CA THR A 174 -2.56 11.59 -19.31
C THR A 174 -1.70 11.83 -18.06
N PRO A 175 -0.68 12.71 -18.12
CA PRO A 175 0.11 13.05 -16.95
C PRO A 175 -0.69 13.63 -15.79
N GLY A 176 -1.81 14.31 -16.07
CA GLY A 176 -2.70 14.88 -15.06
C GLY A 176 -3.65 13.88 -14.40
N GLY A 177 -3.82 12.68 -14.96
CA GLY A 177 -4.62 11.60 -14.37
C GLY A 177 -6.11 11.88 -14.21
N HIS A 178 -6.64 12.91 -14.86
CA HIS A 178 -8.06 13.31 -14.72
C HIS A 178 -9.03 12.23 -15.18
N GLU A 179 -8.63 11.41 -16.16
CA GLU A 179 -9.40 10.28 -16.67
C GLU A 179 -9.71 9.22 -15.60
N LEU A 180 -8.90 9.16 -14.55
CA LEU A 180 -9.08 8.21 -13.45
C LEU A 180 -9.51 8.86 -12.12
N LEU A 181 -9.74 10.16 -12.09
CA LEU A 181 -10.05 10.90 -10.85
C LEU A 181 -11.27 10.31 -10.11
N TYR A 182 -12.34 10.00 -10.83
CA TYR A 182 -13.53 9.40 -10.24
C TYR A 182 -13.23 7.99 -9.66
N ALA A 183 -12.53 7.16 -10.42
CA ALA A 183 -12.18 5.81 -9.98
C ALA A 183 -11.29 5.87 -8.72
N ARG A 184 -10.31 6.76 -8.70
CA ARG A 184 -9.38 7.00 -7.58
C ARG A 184 -10.13 7.47 -6.33
N SER A 185 -11.06 8.43 -6.49
CA SER A 185 -11.87 8.95 -5.39
C SER A 185 -12.83 7.90 -4.83
N ARG A 186 -13.53 7.17 -5.71
CA ARG A 186 -14.42 6.08 -5.30
C ARG A 186 -13.68 4.97 -4.58
N PHE A 187 -12.54 4.54 -5.11
CA PHE A 187 -11.67 3.53 -4.49
C PHE A 187 -11.28 3.93 -3.06
N LEU A 188 -10.85 5.18 -2.86
CA LEU A 188 -10.51 5.70 -1.54
C LEU A 188 -11.69 5.61 -0.57
N ILE A 189 -12.87 6.08 -0.99
CA ILE A 189 -14.08 6.10 -0.15
C ILE A 189 -14.46 4.68 0.29
N GLU A 190 -14.48 3.73 -0.63
CA GLU A 190 -14.83 2.32 -0.36
C GLU A 190 -13.82 1.67 0.62
N CYS A 191 -12.51 1.91 0.42
CA CYS A 191 -11.48 1.43 1.33
C CYS A 191 -11.62 2.00 2.74
N ILE A 192 -11.82 3.31 2.87
CA ILE A 192 -11.99 3.98 4.17
C ILE A 192 -13.25 3.46 4.87
N ALA A 193 -14.36 3.30 4.14
CA ALA A 193 -15.60 2.74 4.70
C ALA A 193 -15.44 1.31 5.23
N ALA A 194 -14.58 0.52 4.59
CA ALA A 194 -14.26 -0.85 5.01
C ALA A 194 -13.15 -0.94 6.09
N GLY A 195 -12.54 0.17 6.50
CA GLY A 195 -11.39 0.17 7.41
C GLY A 195 -10.11 -0.42 6.80
N CYS A 196 -10.03 -0.44 5.47
CA CYS A 196 -8.90 -0.95 4.69
C CYS A 196 -7.98 0.20 4.27
N VAL A 197 -6.66 -0.02 4.28
CA VAL A 197 -5.68 0.99 3.84
C VAL A 197 -5.66 1.04 2.31
N PRO A 198 -6.03 2.18 1.68
CA PRO A 198 -5.94 2.34 0.25
C PRO A 198 -4.49 2.59 -0.19
N ILE A 199 -3.98 1.73 -1.07
CA ILE A 199 -2.71 1.95 -1.77
C ILE A 199 -3.04 2.65 -3.09
N ASP A 200 -2.61 3.89 -3.21
CA ASP A 200 -2.82 4.70 -4.40
C ASP A 200 -2.06 4.17 -5.61
N LEU A 201 -2.55 4.50 -6.80
CA LEU A 201 -1.95 4.11 -8.08
C LEU A 201 -0.52 4.67 -8.26
N PRO A 202 0.36 4.01 -9.04
CA PRO A 202 1.71 4.48 -9.27
C PRO A 202 1.74 5.68 -10.23
N CYS A 203 2.72 6.57 -10.04
CA CYS A 203 3.13 7.50 -11.09
C CYS A 203 4.04 6.75 -12.07
N THR A 204 3.56 6.51 -13.29
CA THR A 204 4.30 5.79 -14.35
C THR A 204 5.16 6.71 -15.24
N TYR A 205 5.27 7.97 -14.87
CA TYR A 205 6.10 8.97 -15.53
C TYR A 205 7.35 9.25 -14.70
N ARG A 206 8.55 9.27 -15.34
CA ARG A 206 9.81 9.58 -14.63
C ARG A 206 10.00 11.06 -14.31
N SER A 207 9.18 11.94 -14.87
CA SER A 207 9.26 13.39 -14.63
C SER A 207 8.97 13.73 -13.18
N ALA A 208 9.91 14.40 -12.52
CA ALA A 208 9.72 14.90 -11.14
C ALA A 208 8.54 15.89 -11.03
N GLN A 209 8.29 16.69 -12.07
CA GLN A 209 7.14 17.60 -12.10
C GLN A 209 5.82 16.83 -12.13
N VAL A 210 5.71 15.78 -12.95
CA VAL A 210 4.51 14.94 -13.03
C VAL A 210 4.29 14.19 -11.71
N LEU A 211 5.37 13.66 -11.12
CA LEU A 211 5.29 13.04 -9.80
C LEU A 211 4.80 14.02 -8.73
N GLY A 212 5.30 15.28 -8.73
CA GLY A 212 4.84 16.31 -7.80
C GLY A 212 3.33 16.57 -7.93
N GLN A 213 2.84 16.79 -9.15
CA GLN A 213 1.40 17.01 -9.42
C GLN A 213 0.54 15.81 -9.00
N ASP A 214 1.01 14.58 -9.24
CA ASP A 214 0.31 13.37 -8.83
C ASP A 214 0.28 13.20 -7.30
N LEU A 215 1.37 13.57 -6.60
CA LEU A 215 1.44 13.56 -5.14
C LEU A 215 0.55 14.63 -4.50
N ASP A 216 0.48 15.83 -5.10
CA ASP A 216 -0.43 16.89 -4.65
C ASP A 216 -1.89 16.40 -4.71
N LEU A 217 -2.28 15.76 -5.82
CA LEU A 217 -3.61 15.16 -5.93
C LEU A 217 -3.81 14.00 -4.94
N SER A 218 -2.81 13.12 -4.78
CA SER A 218 -2.84 12.00 -3.84
C SER A 218 -3.12 12.46 -2.41
N THR A 219 -2.36 13.45 -1.94
CA THR A 219 -2.50 14.00 -0.58
C THR A 219 -3.79 14.80 -0.40
N GLN A 220 -4.21 15.58 -1.40
CA GLN A 220 -5.51 16.29 -1.38
C GLN A 220 -6.69 15.34 -1.28
N LEU A 221 -6.64 14.18 -1.94
CA LEU A 221 -7.67 13.15 -1.81
C LEU A 221 -7.62 12.44 -0.46
N GLY A 222 -6.48 12.41 0.23
CA GLY A 222 -6.31 11.78 1.54
C GLY A 222 -5.59 10.42 1.51
N PHE A 223 -4.91 10.07 0.42
CA PHE A 223 -4.06 8.88 0.39
C PHE A 223 -2.83 9.06 1.28
N ALA A 224 -2.43 7.98 1.93
CA ALA A 224 -1.29 7.92 2.82
C ALA A 224 -0.33 6.75 2.48
N SER A 225 -0.61 6.05 1.38
CA SER A 225 0.14 4.89 0.88
C SER A 225 0.05 4.87 -0.65
N LYS A 226 1.15 4.53 -1.32
CA LYS A 226 1.25 4.61 -2.77
C LYS A 226 2.10 3.48 -3.33
N SER A 227 1.67 2.90 -4.47
CA SER A 227 2.51 1.99 -5.25
C SER A 227 3.58 2.77 -6.02
N VAL A 228 4.73 2.14 -6.23
CA VAL A 228 5.93 2.76 -6.82
C VAL A 228 6.53 1.81 -7.84
N VAL A 229 6.88 2.33 -9.01
CA VAL A 229 7.55 1.56 -10.08
C VAL A 229 8.97 2.06 -10.36
N PHE A 230 9.35 3.21 -9.82
CA PHE A 230 10.69 3.79 -9.96
C PHE A 230 11.32 4.00 -8.60
N PRO A 231 12.42 3.30 -8.25
CA PRO A 231 13.08 3.43 -6.94
C PRO A 231 13.44 4.88 -6.58
N GLU A 232 13.82 5.68 -7.57
CA GLU A 232 14.17 7.09 -7.41
C GLU A 232 13.01 7.98 -6.93
N HIS A 233 11.77 7.51 -7.02
CA HIS A 233 10.59 8.23 -6.53
C HIS A 233 10.37 8.06 -5.01
N VAL A 234 10.91 7.01 -4.40
CA VAL A 234 10.68 6.66 -2.99
C VAL A 234 10.95 7.83 -2.03
N PRO A 235 12.10 8.55 -2.10
CA PRO A 235 12.36 9.64 -1.16
C PRO A 235 11.36 10.81 -1.28
N THR A 236 10.91 11.10 -2.50
CA THR A 236 9.94 12.18 -2.74
C THR A 236 8.55 11.80 -2.24
N ILE A 237 8.13 10.55 -2.46
CA ILE A 237 6.86 10.02 -1.95
C ILE A 237 6.87 9.98 -0.42
N HIS A 238 7.97 9.54 0.21
CA HIS A 238 8.11 9.56 1.66
C HIS A 238 7.93 10.96 2.23
N ARG A 239 8.57 11.97 1.63
CA ARG A 239 8.42 13.38 2.04
C ARG A 239 6.98 13.84 1.97
N ALA A 240 6.28 13.53 0.87
CA ALA A 240 4.89 13.97 0.67
C ALA A 240 3.89 13.25 1.60
N LEU A 241 4.15 11.97 1.93
CA LEU A 241 3.23 11.15 2.74
C LEU A 241 3.59 11.10 4.24
N THR A 242 4.62 11.84 4.66
CA THR A 242 5.01 11.98 6.07
C THR A 242 4.65 13.38 6.55
N PRO A 243 3.88 13.54 7.65
CA PRO A 243 3.61 14.85 8.20
C PRO A 243 4.90 15.62 8.50
N SER A 244 5.00 16.88 8.09
CA SER A 244 6.13 17.73 8.46
C SER A 244 6.06 18.15 9.92
N ALA A 245 7.20 18.54 10.51
CA ALA A 245 7.21 19.04 11.87
C ALA A 245 6.37 20.33 12.00
N GLU A 246 6.33 21.15 10.96
CA GLU A 246 5.53 22.36 10.88
C GLU A 246 4.04 22.05 10.86
N ASP A 247 3.60 21.09 10.02
CA ASP A 247 2.21 20.66 9.97
C ASP A 247 1.74 20.07 11.30
N VAL A 248 2.60 19.28 11.97
CA VAL A 248 2.30 18.70 13.29
C VAL A 248 2.17 19.78 14.34
N GLN A 249 3.04 20.79 14.32
CA GLN A 249 2.97 21.91 15.25
C GLN A 249 1.71 22.74 15.04
N ALA A 250 1.37 23.06 13.78
CA ALA A 250 0.15 23.77 13.43
C ALA A 250 -1.10 22.97 13.86
N ALA A 251 -1.12 21.68 13.61
CA ALA A 251 -2.21 20.81 14.03
C ALA A 251 -2.41 20.76 15.55
N ARG A 252 -1.31 20.73 16.34
CA ARG A 252 -1.37 20.79 17.81
C ARG A 252 -1.94 22.13 18.28
N ALA A 253 -1.43 23.24 17.74
CA ALA A 253 -1.94 24.57 18.08
C ALA A 253 -3.45 24.72 17.78
N LEU A 254 -3.92 24.16 16.66
CA LEU A 254 -5.34 24.14 16.29
C LEU A 254 -6.19 23.32 17.27
N VAL A 255 -5.73 22.14 17.69
CA VAL A 255 -6.44 21.30 18.67
C VAL A 255 -6.53 22.00 20.02
N ASP A 256 -5.44 22.65 20.48
CA ASP A 256 -5.40 23.40 21.73
C ASP A 256 -6.32 24.63 21.67
N ALA A 257 -6.30 25.38 20.56
CA ALA A 257 -7.18 26.53 20.34
C ALA A 257 -8.66 26.13 20.34
N HIS A 258 -9.01 24.98 19.72
CA HIS A 258 -10.38 24.45 19.76
C HIS A 258 -10.81 24.09 21.19
N ALA A 259 -9.93 23.51 22.01
CA ALA A 259 -10.22 23.21 23.41
C ALA A 259 -10.50 24.49 24.24
N VAL A 260 -9.70 25.55 24.03
CA VAL A 260 -9.91 26.88 24.66
C VAL A 260 -11.25 27.48 24.21
N GLN A 261 -11.56 27.42 22.92
CA GLN A 261 -12.82 27.90 22.35
C GLN A 261 -14.03 27.20 22.96
N LEU A 262 -13.98 25.89 23.17
CA LEU A 262 -15.05 25.14 23.84
C LEU A 262 -15.23 25.53 25.31
N ALA A 263 -14.11 25.77 26.01
CA ALA A 263 -14.13 26.16 27.42
C ALA A 263 -14.63 27.60 27.62
N ASN A 264 -14.39 28.51 26.67
CA ASN A 264 -14.80 29.91 26.72
C ASN A 264 -15.28 30.41 25.35
N PRO A 265 -16.54 30.13 24.97
CA PRO A 265 -17.06 30.51 23.66
C PRO A 265 -17.01 32.03 23.38
N SER A 266 -17.01 32.87 24.41
CA SER A 266 -16.95 34.32 24.25
C SER A 266 -15.55 34.84 23.89
N SER A 267 -14.51 34.02 24.04
CA SER A 267 -13.13 34.37 23.68
C SER A 267 -12.78 33.97 22.25
N ALA A 268 -13.64 33.23 21.56
CA ALA A 268 -13.45 32.92 20.17
C ALA A 268 -13.51 34.23 19.37
N GLY A 269 -12.39 34.57 18.73
CA GLY A 269 -12.35 35.67 17.76
C GLY A 269 -13.23 35.39 16.56
N SER A 270 -13.01 36.09 15.46
CA SER A 270 -13.84 35.96 14.24
C SER A 270 -13.79 34.60 13.54
N GLU A 271 -12.87 33.73 13.90
CA GLU A 271 -12.70 32.41 13.27
C GLU A 271 -13.05 31.30 14.28
N TRP A 272 -14.18 30.61 13.99
CA TRP A 272 -14.60 29.43 14.73
C TRP A 272 -13.96 28.20 14.14
N ILE A 273 -13.19 27.44 14.93
CA ILE A 273 -12.63 26.14 14.55
C ILE A 273 -13.73 25.10 14.67
N ASP A 274 -14.05 24.42 13.57
CA ASP A 274 -15.10 23.40 13.56
C ASP A 274 -14.56 21.98 13.89
N TYR A 275 -15.48 21.04 14.14
CA TYR A 275 -15.13 19.66 14.44
C TYR A 275 -14.38 18.93 13.30
N PRO A 276 -14.76 19.08 12.00
CA PRO A 276 -14.02 18.52 10.89
C PRO A 276 -12.56 18.96 10.85
N GLU A 277 -12.29 20.25 11.03
CA GLU A 277 -10.93 20.80 11.03
C GLU A 277 -10.09 20.23 12.18
N ARG A 278 -10.63 20.27 13.40
CA ARG A 278 -9.99 19.67 14.59
C ARG A 278 -9.77 18.17 14.40
N ASN A 279 -10.71 17.42 13.82
CA ASN A 279 -10.56 15.98 13.60
C ASN A 279 -9.46 15.67 12.59
N ASN A 280 -9.31 16.49 11.54
CA ASN A 280 -8.22 16.38 10.58
C ASN A 280 -6.87 16.61 11.25
N ALA A 281 -6.75 17.65 12.08
CA ALA A 281 -5.55 17.92 12.86
C ALA A 281 -5.19 16.75 13.80
N GLN A 282 -6.17 16.17 14.49
CA GLN A 282 -5.94 15.00 15.34
C GLN A 282 -5.47 13.76 14.58
N ARG A 283 -6.01 13.52 13.37
CA ARG A 283 -5.56 12.41 12.51
C ARG A 283 -4.10 12.58 12.09
N LEU A 284 -3.70 13.80 11.73
CA LEU A 284 -2.33 14.12 11.36
C LEU A 284 -1.36 13.90 12.54
N ILE A 285 -1.71 14.39 13.75
CA ILE A 285 -0.91 14.17 14.96
C ILE A 285 -0.79 12.68 15.28
N ALA A 286 -1.89 11.94 15.21
CA ALA A 286 -1.89 10.51 15.49
C ALA A 286 -1.02 9.74 14.49
N ARG A 287 -1.06 10.10 13.20
CA ARG A 287 -0.21 9.50 12.17
C ARG A 287 1.27 9.76 12.43
N ASP A 288 1.66 11.01 12.74
CA ASP A 288 3.05 11.36 13.07
C ASP A 288 3.54 10.56 14.26
N ALA A 289 2.74 10.46 15.32
CA ALA A 289 3.10 9.73 16.53
C ALA A 289 3.39 8.23 16.24
N VAL A 290 2.56 7.58 15.41
CA VAL A 290 2.76 6.15 15.05
C VAL A 290 4.00 5.97 14.17
N LEU A 291 4.24 6.88 13.22
CA LEU A 291 5.44 6.85 12.37
C LEU A 291 6.71 6.98 13.20
N ARG A 292 6.79 8.01 14.07
CA ARG A 292 7.94 8.24 14.95
C ARG A 292 8.17 7.08 15.91
N ALA A 293 7.13 6.60 16.56
CA ALA A 293 7.24 5.48 17.50
C ALA A 293 7.81 4.23 16.81
N PHE A 294 7.45 3.98 15.55
CA PHE A 294 8.01 2.88 14.78
C PHE A 294 9.48 3.10 14.43
N GLU A 295 9.85 4.29 13.97
CA GLU A 295 11.24 4.65 13.62
C GLU A 295 12.15 4.65 14.86
N GLU A 296 11.70 5.16 16.01
CA GLU A 296 12.44 5.17 17.28
C GLU A 296 12.61 3.77 17.89
N SER A 297 11.72 2.82 17.59
CA SER A 297 11.84 1.43 18.06
C SER A 297 12.97 0.64 17.40
N GLY A 298 13.75 1.24 16.51
CA GLY A 298 14.85 0.62 15.78
C GLY A 298 14.39 -0.34 14.68
N ASN A 299 13.14 -0.23 14.26
CA ASN A 299 12.55 -1.00 13.15
C ASN A 299 12.58 -0.23 11.81
N ALA A 300 13.32 0.84 11.71
CA ALA A 300 13.48 1.64 10.49
C ALA A 300 14.77 1.27 9.73
#